data_48f9edd2f5374c998645644b82641b7b
#
_entry.id   48f9edd2f5374c998645644b82641b7b
#
_cell.length_a   1.000
_cell.length_b   1.000
_cell.length_c   1.000
_cell.angle_alpha   90.00
_cell.angle_beta   90.00
_cell.angle_gamma   90.00
#
_symmetry.space_group_name_H-M   'P 1'
#
loop_
_entity.id
_entity.type
_entity.pdbx_description
1 polymer ?
#
loop_
_entity_poly.entity_id
_entity_poly.type
_entity_poly.pdbx_seq_one_letter_code
_entity_poly.pdbx_strand_id
1 'polypeptide(L)'
;MDTDKHGFKLPEGELTHAIIGAAFEVLNVLGHGLHEKPYENSLVVEFGLRGIAADQQRRFPVLYKGIQVSEYVPDLLVAESVIVDAKVIERITDLERGQMLNYLRIARLRVGLLINFHKPKLEWE
;
A
#
# COMPACT_ATOMS: atom_id res chain seq x y z
N MET A 1 17.80 2.04 -15.21
CA MET A 1 17.07 2.35 -14.91
C MET A 1 16.04 2.01 -15.06
N ASP A 2 15.62 1.87 -14.75
CA ASP A 2 14.63 1.52 -14.92
C ASP A 2 13.68 2.25 -15.32
N THR A 3 13.48 2.36 -15.96
CA THR A 3 12.62 3.01 -16.31
C THR A 3 11.77 2.41 -16.93
N ASP A 4 11.22 2.29 -17.03
CA ASP A 4 10.48 1.69 -17.60
C ASP A 4 10.16 2.17 -18.73
N LYS A 5 10.34 1.77 -19.27
CA LYS A 5 10.20 2.03 -20.17
C LYS A 5 9.48 2.63 -20.43
N HIS A 6 9.30 2.86 -20.26
CA HIS A 6 8.75 3.59 -20.20
C HIS A 6 8.62 4.19 -19.27
N GLY A 7 8.68 4.29 -19.01
CA GLY A 7 8.42 5.08 -17.95
C GLY A 7 9.56 5.25 -17.15
N PHE A 8 9.53 6.21 -16.40
CA PHE A 8 10.58 6.27 -15.44
C PHE A 8 10.00 6.07 -14.05
N LYS A 9 10.85 5.62 -13.16
CA LYS A 9 10.47 5.33 -11.80
C LYS A 9 10.69 6.55 -10.93
N LEU A 10 9.66 6.95 -10.20
CA LEU A 10 9.79 8.05 -9.25
C LEU A 10 10.64 7.64 -8.06
N PRO A 11 11.41 8.56 -7.46
CA PRO A 11 12.02 8.31 -6.17
C PRO A 11 10.96 7.94 -5.14
N GLU A 12 11.34 7.13 -4.16
CA GLU A 12 10.38 6.63 -3.17
C GLU A 12 9.66 7.75 -2.43
N GLY A 13 10.36 8.85 -2.12
CA GLY A 13 9.74 9.98 -1.44
C GLY A 13 8.65 10.64 -2.26
N GLU A 14 8.88 10.81 -3.56
CA GLU A 14 7.87 11.36 -4.45
C GLU A 14 6.74 10.37 -4.68
N LEU A 15 7.06 9.08 -4.75
CA LEU A 15 6.05 8.05 -4.93
C LEU A 15 5.13 7.97 -3.71
N THR A 16 5.68 7.98 -2.50
CA THR A 16 4.84 7.95 -1.29
C THR A 16 3.97 9.20 -1.21
N HIS A 17 4.49 10.36 -1.59
CA HIS A 17 3.69 11.59 -1.63
C HIS A 17 2.53 11.44 -2.61
N ALA A 18 2.78 10.87 -3.79
CA ALA A 18 1.73 10.65 -4.79
C ALA A 18 0.69 9.65 -4.29
N ILE A 19 1.13 8.59 -3.60
CA ILE A 19 0.22 7.60 -3.04
C ILE A 19 -0.69 8.24 -2.00
N ILE A 20 -0.12 9.05 -1.10
CA ILE A 20 -0.90 9.73 -0.06
C ILE A 20 -1.88 10.72 -0.70
N GLY A 21 -1.45 11.43 -1.75
CA GLY A 21 -2.36 12.31 -2.49
C GLY A 21 -3.54 11.58 -3.08
N ALA A 22 -3.31 10.38 -3.63
CA ALA A 22 -4.38 9.55 -4.15
C ALA A 22 -5.33 9.12 -3.02
N ALA A 23 -4.79 8.80 -1.85
CA ALA A 23 -5.59 8.40 -0.70
C ALA A 23 -6.46 9.55 -0.20
N PHE A 24 -5.95 10.78 -0.19
CA PHE A 24 -6.77 11.95 0.13
C PHE A 24 -7.94 12.07 -0.83
N GLU A 25 -7.70 11.88 -2.12
CA GLU A 25 -8.78 11.96 -3.10
C GLU A 25 -9.82 10.88 -2.87
N VAL A 26 -9.38 9.65 -2.59
CA VAL A 26 -10.30 8.54 -2.31
C VAL A 26 -11.17 8.87 -1.11
N LEU A 27 -10.56 9.32 0.00
CA LEU A 27 -11.32 9.67 1.19
C LEU A 27 -12.28 10.84 0.92
N ASN A 28 -11.83 11.81 0.13
CA ASN A 28 -12.62 12.98 -0.20
C ASN A 28 -13.88 12.61 -0.99
N VAL A 29 -13.74 11.67 -1.93
CA VAL A 29 -14.86 11.27 -2.79
C VAL A 29 -15.78 10.29 -2.06
N LEU A 30 -15.24 9.28 -1.40
CA LEU A 30 -16.04 8.23 -0.76
C LEU A 30 -16.54 8.61 0.63
N GLY A 31 -15.78 9.44 1.36
CA GLY A 31 -16.05 9.70 2.76
C GLY A 31 -15.61 8.51 3.63
N HIS A 32 -15.59 8.73 4.94
CA HIS A 32 -15.30 7.65 5.88
C HIS A 32 -16.58 6.83 6.14
N GLY A 33 -16.42 5.69 6.80
CA GLY A 33 -17.57 4.88 7.22
C GLY A 33 -17.79 3.61 6.41
N LEU A 34 -16.92 3.32 5.47
CA LEU A 34 -16.98 2.08 4.68
C LEU A 34 -16.00 1.06 5.22
N HIS A 35 -16.09 -0.17 4.75
CA HIS A 35 -15.12 -1.22 5.06
C HIS A 35 -13.83 -1.01 4.25
N GLU A 36 -12.86 -1.88 4.45
CA GLU A 36 -11.54 -1.70 3.83
C GLU A 36 -11.54 -1.88 2.33
N LYS A 37 -12.27 -2.88 1.83
CA LYS A 37 -12.19 -3.24 0.42
C LYS A 37 -12.58 -2.11 -0.54
N PRO A 38 -13.64 -1.35 -0.29
CA PRO A 38 -13.95 -0.20 -1.16
C PRO A 38 -12.81 0.80 -1.25
N TYR A 39 -12.11 1.05 -0.15
CA TYR A 39 -10.98 1.99 -0.17
C TYR A 39 -9.81 1.42 -0.96
N GLU A 40 -9.50 0.16 -0.73
CA GLU A 40 -8.43 -0.51 -1.47
C GLU A 40 -8.71 -0.48 -2.98
N ASN A 41 -9.92 -0.84 -3.38
CA ASN A 41 -10.27 -0.87 -4.80
C ASN A 41 -10.29 0.53 -5.41
N SER A 42 -10.71 1.52 -4.64
CA SER A 42 -10.71 2.91 -5.11
C SER A 42 -9.30 3.44 -5.29
N LEU A 43 -8.38 3.02 -4.42
CA LEU A 43 -6.97 3.37 -4.61
C LEU A 43 -6.46 2.81 -5.95
N VAL A 44 -6.83 1.58 -6.31
CA VAL A 44 -6.41 1.00 -7.59
C VAL A 44 -6.93 1.84 -8.74
N VAL A 45 -8.20 2.25 -8.68
CA VAL A 45 -8.78 3.11 -9.72
C VAL A 45 -8.05 4.44 -9.78
N GLU A 46 -7.82 5.07 -8.64
CA GLU A 46 -7.17 6.38 -8.60
C GLU A 46 -5.73 6.30 -9.10
N PHE A 47 -4.99 5.25 -8.72
CA PHE A 47 -3.63 5.04 -9.23
C PHE A 47 -3.66 4.89 -10.75
N GLY A 48 -4.60 4.13 -11.30
CA GLY A 48 -4.74 3.99 -12.74
C GLY A 48 -4.97 5.32 -13.43
N LEU A 49 -5.84 6.17 -12.86
CA LEU A 49 -6.11 7.49 -13.41
C LEU A 49 -4.87 8.39 -13.37
N ARG A 50 -3.97 8.14 -12.44
CA ARG A 50 -2.75 8.94 -12.27
C ARG A 50 -1.53 8.33 -12.95
N GLY A 51 -1.71 7.19 -13.62
CA GLY A 51 -0.61 6.53 -14.31
C GLY A 51 0.37 5.83 -13.38
N ILE A 52 -0.07 5.44 -12.18
CA ILE A 52 0.77 4.76 -11.20
C ILE A 52 0.42 3.28 -11.23
N ALA A 53 1.41 2.42 -11.48
CA ALA A 53 1.19 0.98 -11.53
C ALA A 53 0.95 0.43 -10.12
N ALA A 54 -0.06 -0.42 -9.98
CA ALA A 54 -0.37 -1.04 -8.70
C ALA A 54 -0.86 -2.46 -8.93
N ASP A 55 -0.49 -3.37 -8.04
CA ASP A 55 -0.79 -4.79 -8.15
C ASP A 55 -1.47 -5.25 -6.86
N GLN A 56 -2.69 -5.79 -6.98
CA GLN A 56 -3.44 -6.31 -5.84
C GLN A 56 -3.18 -7.79 -5.57
N GLN A 57 -2.48 -8.47 -6.47
CA GLN A 57 -2.39 -9.93 -6.44
C GLN A 57 -0.97 -10.44 -6.19
N ARG A 58 -0.03 -9.55 -5.91
CA ARG A 58 1.36 -9.98 -5.74
C ARG A 58 1.47 -10.89 -4.52
N ARG A 59 2.17 -12.02 -4.70
CA ARG A 59 2.36 -13.01 -3.66
C ARG A 59 3.83 -13.08 -3.29
N PHE A 60 4.09 -13.12 -2.00
CA PHE A 60 5.46 -13.27 -1.49
C PHE A 60 5.52 -14.52 -0.64
N PRO A 61 6.48 -15.42 -0.89
CA PRO A 61 6.59 -16.63 -0.07
C PRO A 61 7.11 -16.28 1.32
N VAL A 62 6.52 -16.91 2.33
CA VAL A 62 7.01 -16.83 3.70
C VAL A 62 7.80 -18.09 3.95
N LEU A 63 9.11 -17.93 4.20
CA LEU A 63 10.02 -19.06 4.34
C LEU A 63 10.42 -19.23 5.80
N TYR A 64 10.45 -20.48 6.24
CA TYR A 64 11.02 -20.83 7.53
C TYR A 64 12.15 -21.81 7.26
N LYS A 65 13.38 -21.37 7.53
CA LYS A 65 14.59 -22.18 7.29
C LYS A 65 14.62 -22.75 5.87
N GLY A 66 14.26 -21.89 4.90
CA GLY A 66 14.31 -22.23 3.49
C GLY A 66 13.09 -22.99 2.97
N ILE A 67 12.11 -23.29 3.81
CA ILE A 67 10.92 -24.02 3.41
C ILE A 67 9.73 -23.09 3.44
N GLN A 68 8.96 -23.07 2.36
CA GLN A 68 7.80 -22.20 2.29
C GLN A 68 6.70 -22.72 3.22
N VAL A 69 6.31 -21.90 4.17
CA VAL A 69 5.27 -22.23 5.15
C VAL A 69 4.00 -21.46 4.93
N SER A 70 4.03 -20.36 4.16
CA SER A 70 2.86 -19.54 3.91
C SER A 70 3.14 -18.59 2.75
N GLU A 71 2.13 -17.76 2.42
CA GLU A 71 2.26 -16.67 1.47
C GLU A 71 1.76 -15.40 2.12
N TYR A 72 2.39 -14.28 1.76
CA TYR A 72 1.92 -12.96 2.11
C TYR A 72 1.46 -12.25 0.85
N VAL A 73 0.23 -11.74 0.87
CA VAL A 73 -0.34 -10.97 -0.25
C VAL A 73 -0.72 -9.59 0.32
N PRO A 74 0.06 -8.56 0.01
CA PRO A 74 -0.31 -7.21 0.47
C PRO A 74 -1.58 -6.73 -0.24
N ASP A 75 -2.25 -5.75 0.35
CA ASP A 75 -3.38 -5.12 -0.32
C ASP A 75 -2.93 -4.59 -1.68
N LEU A 76 -1.86 -3.82 -1.69
CA LEU A 76 -1.32 -3.24 -2.92
C LEU A 76 0.19 -3.24 -2.88
N LEU A 77 0.79 -3.53 -4.03
CA LEU A 77 2.21 -3.25 -4.28
C LEU A 77 2.25 -2.19 -5.35
N VAL A 78 2.76 -1.01 -5.02
CA VAL A 78 2.73 0.15 -5.90
C VAL A 78 4.10 0.36 -6.53
N ALA A 79 4.13 0.41 -7.86
CA ALA A 79 5.33 0.65 -8.65
C ALA A 79 6.47 -0.30 -8.29
N GLU A 80 6.15 -1.55 -7.92
CA GLU A 80 7.12 -2.58 -7.52
C GLU A 80 7.99 -2.16 -6.34
N SER A 81 7.61 -1.12 -5.59
CA SER A 81 8.47 -0.53 -4.57
C SER A 81 7.83 -0.35 -3.21
N VAL A 82 6.55 -0.04 -3.15
CA VAL A 82 5.90 0.38 -1.91
C VAL A 82 4.71 -0.52 -1.62
N ILE A 83 4.71 -1.12 -0.43
CA ILE A 83 3.54 -1.86 0.05
C ILE A 83 2.56 -0.84 0.62
N VAL A 84 1.29 -0.95 0.26
CA VAL A 84 0.24 -0.09 0.79
C VAL A 84 -0.85 -0.99 1.39
N ASP A 85 -1.17 -0.75 2.66
CA ASP A 85 -2.27 -1.41 3.33
C ASP A 85 -3.34 -0.39 3.68
N ALA A 86 -4.56 -0.62 3.20
CA ALA A 86 -5.73 0.19 3.55
C ALA A 86 -6.32 -0.37 4.84
N LYS A 87 -6.54 0.51 5.80
CA LYS A 87 -7.07 0.14 7.12
C LYS A 87 -8.33 0.92 7.42
N VAL A 88 -9.19 0.34 8.25
CA VAL A 88 -10.34 1.01 8.85
C VAL A 88 -10.32 0.61 10.33
N ILE A 89 -9.49 1.32 11.10
CA ILE A 89 -9.25 1.02 12.51
C ILE A 89 -9.30 2.32 13.30
N GLU A 90 -9.44 2.21 14.61
CA GLU A 90 -9.54 3.39 15.48
C GLU A 90 -8.32 4.29 15.29
N ARG A 91 -7.14 3.71 15.30
CA ARG A 91 -5.89 4.41 15.03
C ARG A 91 -4.80 3.40 14.73
N ILE A 92 -3.76 3.84 14.07
CA ILE A 92 -2.60 3.01 13.80
C ILE A 92 -1.83 2.83 15.12
N THR A 93 -1.54 1.57 15.45
CA THR A 93 -0.86 1.22 16.69
C THR A 93 0.41 0.44 16.38
N ASP A 94 1.13 0.07 17.44
CA ASP A 94 2.34 -0.75 17.27
C ASP A 94 2.04 -2.11 16.65
N LEU A 95 0.82 -2.61 16.77
CA LEU A 95 0.45 -3.87 16.13
C LEU A 95 0.59 -3.75 14.62
N GLU A 96 -0.01 -2.72 14.02
CA GLU A 96 0.06 -2.53 12.56
C GLU A 96 1.48 -2.20 12.13
N ARG A 97 2.20 -1.40 12.91
CA ARG A 97 3.60 -1.06 12.58
C ARG A 97 4.48 -2.30 12.58
N GLY A 98 4.32 -3.15 13.59
CA GLY A 98 5.09 -4.39 13.67
C GLY A 98 4.78 -5.33 12.52
N GLN A 99 3.50 -5.44 12.16
CA GLN A 99 3.11 -6.25 11.02
C GLN A 99 3.74 -5.74 9.73
N MET A 100 3.67 -4.43 9.49
CA MET A 100 4.24 -3.85 8.27
C MET A 100 5.75 -4.08 8.20
N LEU A 101 6.46 -3.91 9.31
CA LEU A 101 7.90 -4.16 9.31
C LEU A 101 8.22 -5.61 8.94
N ASN A 102 7.41 -6.55 9.41
CA ASN A 102 7.61 -7.95 9.07
C ASN A 102 7.29 -8.22 7.60
N TYR A 103 6.23 -7.60 7.08
CA TYR A 103 5.85 -7.73 5.68
C TYR A 103 6.95 -7.20 4.77
N LEU A 104 7.55 -6.07 5.12
CA LEU A 104 8.64 -5.49 4.34
C LEU A 104 9.85 -6.44 4.32
N ARG A 105 10.11 -7.10 5.44
CA ARG A 105 11.20 -8.08 5.48
C ARG A 105 10.91 -9.26 4.57
N ILE A 106 9.69 -9.78 4.60
CA ILE A 106 9.28 -10.90 3.75
C ILE A 106 9.39 -10.51 2.28
N ALA A 107 8.91 -9.33 1.91
CA ALA A 107 8.89 -8.86 0.54
C ALA A 107 10.24 -8.32 0.07
N ARG A 108 11.18 -8.10 1.00
CA ARG A 108 12.49 -7.48 0.72
C ARG A 108 12.32 -6.09 0.13
N LEU A 109 11.41 -5.33 0.71
CA LEU A 109 11.16 -3.95 0.32
C LEU A 109 11.45 -3.05 1.50
N ARG A 110 11.65 -1.76 1.22
CA ARG A 110 12.08 -0.80 2.22
C ARG A 110 10.97 0.10 2.72
N VAL A 111 9.91 0.29 1.93
CA VAL A 111 8.90 1.29 2.25
C VAL A 111 7.53 0.66 2.22
N GLY A 112 6.77 0.90 3.28
CA GLY A 112 5.38 0.52 3.37
C GLY A 112 4.57 1.67 3.92
N LEU A 113 3.33 1.76 3.49
CA LEU A 113 2.40 2.78 3.95
C LEU A 113 1.17 2.12 4.54
N LEU A 114 0.86 2.50 5.77
CA LEU A 114 -0.41 2.19 6.41
C LEU A 114 -1.31 3.40 6.21
N ILE A 115 -2.47 3.22 5.58
CA ILE A 115 -3.37 4.32 5.31
C ILE A 115 -4.72 4.00 5.94
N ASN A 116 -5.13 4.79 6.90
CA ASN A 116 -6.32 4.54 7.69
C ASN A 116 -7.43 5.51 7.29
N PHE A 117 -8.53 4.93 6.76
CA PHE A 117 -9.68 5.68 6.26
C PHE A 117 -10.82 5.74 7.27
N HIS A 118 -10.57 5.41 8.52
CA HIS A 118 -11.65 5.25 9.51
C HIS A 118 -12.34 6.56 9.85
N LYS A 119 -11.60 7.66 9.86
CA LYS A 119 -12.09 8.96 10.31
C LYS A 119 -12.14 9.95 9.16
N PRO A 120 -12.87 11.07 9.33
CA PRO A 120 -12.92 12.09 8.26
C PRO A 120 -11.55 12.62 7.88
N LYS A 121 -10.59 12.57 8.81
CA LYS A 121 -9.23 12.99 8.55
C LYS A 121 -8.36 11.77 8.31
N LEU A 122 -7.65 11.77 7.19
CA LEU A 122 -6.79 10.65 6.83
C LEU A 122 -5.63 10.54 7.82
N GLU A 123 -5.38 9.32 8.27
CA GLU A 123 -4.21 8.99 9.09
C GLU A 123 -3.32 8.05 8.29
N TRP A 124 -2.01 8.30 8.30
CA TRP A 124 -1.09 7.41 7.60
C TRP A 124 0.26 7.38 8.29
N GLU A 125 0.99 6.29 8.07
CA GLU A 125 2.38 6.14 8.48
C GLU A 125 3.15 5.34 7.45
#